data_217716da7c9efdab3e09866ca59e11a3
#
_entry.id   217716da7c9efdab3e09866ca59e11a3
#
_cell.length_a   1.000
_cell.length_b   1.000
_cell.length_c   1.000
_cell.angle_alpha   90.00
_cell.angle_beta   90.00
_cell.angle_gamma   90.00
#
_symmetry.space_group_name_H-M   'P 1'
#
loop_
_entity.id
_entity.type
_entity.pdbx_description
1 polymer ?
#
loop_
_entity_poly.entity_id
_entity_poly.type
_entity_poly.pdbx_seq_one_letter_code
_entity_poly.pdbx_strand_id
1 'polypeptide(L)' 'ETKIAQERTHRINGEIRVPEVRLTGLDGEMIGIVRTSQALAMAEEADVDLVEVAPNARPPVCRLMDY' A
#
# COMPACT_ATOMS: atom_id res chain seq x y z
N GLU A 1 -19.65 6.79 13.40
CA GLU A 1 -20.03 6.88 12.10
C GLU A 1 -19.18 6.16 11.09
N THR A 2 -19.67 5.10 10.65
CA THR A 2 -18.91 4.26 9.77
C THR A 2 -18.76 4.81 8.38
N LYS A 3 -19.48 5.88 8.07
CA LYS A 3 -19.37 6.44 6.76
C LYS A 3 -18.00 6.89 6.40
N ILE A 4 -17.24 7.30 7.38
CA ILE A 4 -15.91 7.79 7.11
C ILE A 4 -15.06 6.71 6.47
N ALA A 5 -15.17 5.50 6.97
CA ALA A 5 -14.40 4.40 6.39
C ALA A 5 -14.86 4.13 4.96
N GLN A 6 -16.14 4.32 4.69
CA GLN A 6 -16.65 4.05 3.37
C GLN A 6 -16.21 5.07 2.35
N GLU A 7 -15.76 6.22 2.81
CA GLU A 7 -15.30 7.25 1.90
C GLU A 7 -13.85 7.10 1.54
N ARG A 8 -13.20 6.12 2.11
CA ARG A 8 -11.81 5.86 1.78
C ARG A 8 -11.74 5.34 0.35
N THR A 9 -10.91 5.95 -0.48
CA THR A 9 -10.84 5.62 -1.89
C THR A 9 -9.75 4.63 -2.22
N HIS A 10 -8.89 4.29 -1.28
CA HIS A 10 -7.79 3.37 -1.51
C HIS A 10 -7.85 2.21 -0.55
N ARG A 11 -7.38 1.05 -1.01
CA ARG A 11 -7.18 -0.06 -0.11
C ARG A 11 -5.89 0.15 0.65
N ILE A 12 -5.91 -0.21 1.92
CA ILE A 12 -4.72 -0.08 2.74
C ILE A 12 -4.45 -1.40 3.45
N ASN A 13 -3.17 -1.63 3.71
CA ASN A 13 -2.71 -2.72 4.57
C ASN A 13 -3.35 -4.07 4.20
N GLY A 14 -4.01 -4.71 5.13
CA GLY A 14 -4.57 -6.04 4.92
C GLY A 14 -5.65 -6.14 3.88
N GLU A 15 -6.16 -5.02 3.38
CA GLU A 15 -7.14 -5.02 2.31
C GLU A 15 -6.50 -5.30 0.96
N ILE A 16 -5.19 -5.18 0.88
CA ILE A 16 -4.46 -5.41 -0.37
C ILE A 16 -4.15 -6.89 -0.44
N ARG A 17 -4.78 -7.59 -1.39
CA ARG A 17 -4.72 -9.04 -1.43
C ARG A 17 -3.99 -9.64 -2.62
N VAL A 18 -3.39 -8.81 -3.44
CA VAL A 18 -2.62 -9.32 -4.56
C VAL A 18 -1.29 -9.88 -4.05
N PRO A 19 -0.67 -10.83 -4.77
CA PRO A 19 0.57 -11.44 -4.27
C PRO A 19 1.78 -10.52 -4.32
N GLU A 20 1.82 -9.61 -5.29
CA GLU A 20 2.95 -8.71 -5.47
C GLU A 20 2.47 -7.31 -5.77
N VAL A 21 3.27 -6.33 -5.39
CA VAL A 21 2.96 -4.93 -5.64
C VAL A 21 4.23 -4.21 -6.07
N ARG A 22 4.05 -3.11 -6.79
CA ARG A 22 5.16 -2.22 -7.09
C ARG A 22 5.18 -1.17 -5.98
N LEU A 23 6.24 -1.15 -5.21
CA LEU A 23 6.28 -0.39 -3.98
C LEU A 23 7.05 0.91 -4.14
N THR A 24 6.45 1.98 -3.65
CA THR A 24 7.10 3.29 -3.55
C THR A 24 7.27 3.60 -2.07
N GLY A 25 8.44 4.08 -1.70
CA GLY A 25 8.75 4.34 -0.31
C GLY A 25 8.22 5.67 0.18
N LEU A 26 8.52 5.97 1.44
CA LEU A 26 8.03 7.17 2.10
C LEU A 26 8.47 8.45 1.38
N ASP A 27 9.68 8.45 0.88
CA ASP A 27 10.22 9.61 0.21
C ASP A 27 9.89 9.65 -1.27
N GLY A 28 9.03 8.77 -1.71
CA GLY A 28 8.70 8.69 -3.12
C GLY A 28 9.69 7.90 -3.93
N GLU A 29 10.67 7.29 -3.29
CA GLU A 29 11.66 6.49 -4.01
C GLU A 29 11.04 5.21 -4.50
N MET A 30 11.43 4.77 -5.68
CA MET A 30 10.90 3.55 -6.25
C MET A 30 11.69 2.36 -5.72
N ILE A 31 11.01 1.53 -4.94
CA ILE A 31 11.65 0.35 -4.37
C ILE A 31 11.62 -0.81 -5.35
N GLY A 32 10.52 -0.94 -6.09
CA GLY A 32 10.41 -1.99 -7.08
C GLY A 32 9.30 -2.96 -6.74
N ILE A 33 9.30 -4.10 -7.41
CA ILE A 33 8.27 -5.11 -7.21
C ILE A 33 8.68 -6.00 -6.05
N VAL A 34 7.81 -6.08 -5.05
CA VAL A 34 8.05 -6.92 -3.87
C VAL A 34 6.78 -7.71 -3.58
N ARG A 35 6.90 -8.72 -2.76
CA ARG A 35 5.73 -9.45 -2.31
C ARG A 35 4.92 -8.55 -1.39
N THR A 36 3.60 -8.69 -1.48
CA THR A 36 2.71 -7.89 -0.65
C THR A 36 3.01 -8.08 0.84
N SER A 37 3.30 -9.31 1.26
CA SER A 37 3.64 -9.56 2.65
C SER A 37 4.90 -8.80 3.07
N GLN A 38 5.86 -8.69 2.16
CA GLN A 38 7.08 -7.94 2.44
C GLN A 38 6.79 -6.45 2.54
N ALA A 39 5.94 -5.94 1.64
CA ALA A 39 5.56 -4.54 1.67
C ALA A 39 4.82 -4.21 2.96
N LEU A 40 3.96 -5.11 3.41
CA LEU A 40 3.25 -4.91 4.67
C LEU A 40 4.21 -4.87 5.85
N ALA A 41 5.21 -5.73 5.85
CA ALA A 41 6.21 -5.74 6.91
C ALA A 41 6.99 -4.44 6.93
N MET A 42 7.31 -3.91 5.75
CA MET A 42 8.03 -2.66 5.66
C MET A 42 7.20 -1.50 6.19
N ALA A 43 5.91 -1.51 5.91
CA ALA A 43 5.01 -0.47 6.41
C ALA A 43 4.93 -0.55 7.93
N GLU A 44 4.83 -1.74 8.47
CA GLU A 44 4.75 -1.92 9.91
C GLU A 44 6.03 -1.47 10.58
N GLU A 45 7.17 -1.79 9.98
CA GLU A 45 8.45 -1.41 10.54
C GLU A 45 8.64 0.10 10.56
N ALA A 46 8.13 0.78 9.54
CA ALA A 46 8.22 2.23 9.45
C ALA A 46 7.07 2.94 10.16
N ASP A 47 6.13 2.17 10.71
CA ASP A 47 4.98 2.71 11.44
C ASP A 47 4.12 3.60 10.53
N VAL A 48 3.91 3.14 9.32
CA VAL A 48 3.06 3.83 8.34
C VAL A 48 2.14 2.80 7.71
N ASP A 49 1.29 3.26 6.81
CA ASP A 49 0.37 2.37 6.12
C ASP A 49 0.90 2.03 4.73
N LEU A 50 0.50 0.88 4.23
CA LEU A 50 0.71 0.52 2.84
C LEU A 50 -0.58 0.85 2.10
N VAL A 51 -0.50 1.77 1.15
CA VAL A 51 -1.68 2.30 0.46
C VAL A 51 -1.59 1.94 -1.01
N GLU A 52 -2.65 1.34 -1.53
CA GLU A 52 -2.72 0.97 -2.95
C GLU A 52 -3.18 2.20 -3.74
N VAL A 53 -2.25 2.80 -4.48
CA VAL A 53 -2.53 4.07 -5.16
C VAL A 53 -2.88 3.89 -6.64
N ALA A 54 -2.55 2.76 -7.22
CA ALA A 54 -2.87 2.50 -8.63
C ALA A 54 -3.30 1.04 -8.77
N PRO A 55 -4.56 0.73 -8.45
CA PRO A 55 -5.02 -0.66 -8.44
C PRO A 55 -5.08 -1.29 -9.83
N ASN A 56 -5.16 -0.48 -10.86
CA ASN A 56 -5.25 -1.01 -12.23
C ASN A 56 -3.91 -1.32 -12.85
N ALA A 57 -2.83 -0.95 -12.19
CA ALA A 57 -1.50 -1.28 -12.68
C ALA A 57 -1.21 -2.76 -12.45
N ARG A 58 -0.24 -3.29 -13.17
CA ARG A 58 0.12 -4.69 -13.05
C ARG A 58 1.60 -4.85 -12.86
N PRO A 59 2.05 -5.11 -11.66
CA PRO A 59 1.25 -5.26 -10.45
C PRO A 59 0.76 -3.91 -9.93
N PRO A 60 -0.22 -3.90 -9.04
CA PRO A 60 -0.72 -2.65 -8.49
C PRO A 60 0.40 -1.87 -7.82
N VAL A 61 0.30 -0.56 -7.90
CA VAL A 61 1.28 0.32 -7.28
C VAL A 61 0.81 0.67 -5.88
N CYS A 62 1.69 0.44 -4.92
CA CYS A 62 1.42 0.77 -3.53
C CYS A 62 2.48 1.71 -3.03
N ARG A 63 2.15 2.48 -2.02
CA ARG A 63 3.06 3.47 -1.46
C ARG A 63 3.01 3.39 0.05
N LEU A 64 4.18 3.56 0.66
CA LEU A 64 4.26 3.70 2.11
C LEU A 64 3.96 5.14 2.45
N MET A 65 2.92 5.36 3.25
CA MET A 65 2.56 6.71 3.61
C MET A 65 1.67 6.70 4.84
N ASP A 66 1.66 7.80 5.53
CA ASP A 66 0.81 7.98 6.70
C ASP A 66 -0.58 8.37 6.19
N TYR A 67 -1.43 7.39 6.00
CA TYR A 67 -2.75 7.59 5.43
C TYR A 67 -3.74 8.02 6.51
#